data_9d1e3077e64502555cd9be6478c8c82a
#
_entry.id   9d1e3077e64502555cd9be6478c8c82a
#
_cell.length_a   1.000
_cell.length_b   1.000
_cell.length_c   1.000
_cell.angle_alpha   90.00
_cell.angle_beta   90.00
_cell.angle_gamma   90.00
#
_symmetry.space_group_name_H-M   'P 1'
#
loop_
_entity.id
_entity.type
_entity.pdbx_description
1 polymer ?
#
loop_
_entity_poly.entity_id
_entity_poly.type
_entity_poly.pdbx_seq_one_letter_code
_entity_poly.pdbx_strand_id
1 'polypeptide(L)'
;QQWFKILHEDTGLQGWITTQALKEIPGSDYNKFLNTDFQVVTSPIAAIEYLGTNLYLLPGSRLHFSDLELFNWQDHIGFTGSVRSHALKADRSQLIDVAIKYVNAPYQAGGRSIFGLDELQGFELIFSIAGYSWKSGQIPGKLIDPEDVLPGDLFIFKELEKKQVKYALYLGAEEVFWMDNRIKVSDLSEWEAFLRNSKDKQVVLETRSIFS
;
A
#
# COMPACT_ATOMS: atom_id res chain seq x y z
N GLN A 1 -31.98 0.35 2.29
CA GLN A 1 -30.57 0.00 2.39
C GLN A 1 -30.06 0.50 3.73
N GLN A 2 -29.60 -0.40 4.62
CA GLN A 2 -29.02 -0.02 5.92
C GLN A 2 -27.54 0.29 5.76
N TRP A 3 -27.06 1.29 6.52
CA TRP A 3 -25.68 1.71 6.55
C TRP A 3 -25.15 1.60 7.98
N PHE A 4 -23.91 1.08 8.11
CA PHE A 4 -23.17 1.08 9.36
C PHE A 4 -22.04 2.09 9.32
N LYS A 5 -21.86 2.81 10.43
CA LYS A 5 -20.65 3.57 10.65
C LYS A 5 -19.55 2.61 11.13
N ILE A 6 -18.44 2.60 10.42
CA ILE A 6 -17.30 1.74 10.73
C ILE A 6 -16.07 2.56 11.08
N LEU A 7 -15.16 1.95 11.80
CA LEU A 7 -13.79 2.39 12.01
C LEU A 7 -12.89 1.36 11.33
N HIS A 8 -12.09 1.80 10.37
CA HIS A 8 -11.05 0.96 9.77
C HIS A 8 -9.86 0.91 10.73
N GLU A 9 -9.59 -0.24 11.29
CA GLU A 9 -8.67 -0.39 12.43
C GLU A 9 -7.23 0.01 12.10
N ASP A 10 -6.72 -0.40 10.94
CA ASP A 10 -5.33 -0.11 10.56
C ASP A 10 -5.07 1.37 10.26
N THR A 11 -6.05 2.06 9.69
CA THR A 11 -5.89 3.45 9.26
C THR A 11 -6.50 4.45 10.22
N GLY A 12 -7.39 4.00 11.13
CA GLY A 12 -8.19 4.87 11.99
C GLY A 12 -9.27 5.67 11.24
N LEU A 13 -9.47 5.41 9.95
CA LEU A 13 -10.47 6.11 9.16
C LEU A 13 -11.89 5.68 9.57
N GLN A 14 -12.77 6.66 9.69
CA GLN A 14 -14.19 6.42 9.90
C GLN A 14 -14.96 6.63 8.60
N GLY A 15 -15.94 5.78 8.36
CA GLY A 15 -16.76 5.84 7.15
C GLY A 15 -18.08 5.11 7.32
N TRP A 16 -18.89 5.13 6.27
CA TRP A 16 -20.15 4.42 6.19
C TRP A 16 -20.08 3.33 5.14
N ILE A 17 -20.60 2.15 5.48
CA ILE A 17 -20.63 1.00 4.57
C ILE A 17 -22.02 0.36 4.59
N THR A 18 -22.43 -0.23 3.49
CA THR A 18 -23.72 -0.93 3.43
C THR A 18 -23.65 -2.28 4.13
N THR A 19 -24.77 -2.73 4.69
CA THR A 19 -24.87 -4.04 5.36
C THR A 19 -24.49 -5.20 4.44
N GLN A 20 -24.72 -5.07 3.13
CA GLN A 20 -24.39 -6.10 2.15
C GLN A 20 -22.87 -6.34 1.98
N ALA A 21 -22.04 -5.35 2.35
CA ALA A 21 -20.59 -5.44 2.25
C ALA A 21 -19.93 -5.86 3.58
N LEU A 22 -20.72 -6.18 4.60
CA LEU A 22 -20.25 -6.57 5.93
C LEU A 22 -20.76 -7.95 6.31
N LYS A 23 -19.92 -8.69 7.01
CA LYS A 23 -20.30 -9.88 7.77
C LYS A 23 -19.94 -9.62 9.23
N GLU A 24 -20.94 -9.65 10.11
CA GLU A 24 -20.71 -9.60 11.55
C GLU A 24 -20.08 -10.91 12.02
N ILE A 25 -19.08 -10.80 12.88
CA ILE A 25 -18.43 -11.95 13.52
C ILE A 25 -18.52 -11.80 15.04
N PRO A 26 -18.60 -12.91 15.80
CA PRO A 26 -18.52 -12.87 17.25
C PRO A 26 -17.20 -12.25 17.73
N GLY A 27 -17.21 -11.57 18.88
CA GLY A 27 -16.00 -10.98 19.45
C GLY A 27 -14.90 -11.99 19.76
N SER A 28 -15.26 -13.24 20.08
CA SER A 28 -14.30 -14.35 20.24
C SER A 28 -13.54 -14.65 18.95
N ASP A 29 -14.23 -14.68 17.82
CA ASP A 29 -13.63 -14.95 16.51
C ASP A 29 -12.82 -13.76 16.03
N TYR A 30 -13.28 -12.53 16.31
CA TYR A 30 -12.50 -11.32 16.06
C TYR A 30 -11.15 -11.33 16.79
N ASN A 31 -11.13 -11.72 18.07
CA ASN A 31 -9.90 -11.84 18.84
C ASN A 31 -8.95 -12.93 18.29
N LYS A 32 -9.47 -14.06 17.81
CA LYS A 32 -8.66 -15.05 17.11
C LYS A 32 -8.07 -14.46 15.83
N PHE A 33 -8.88 -13.76 15.06
CA PHE A 33 -8.48 -13.13 13.81
C PHE A 33 -7.32 -12.14 14.00
N LEU A 34 -7.37 -11.32 15.06
CA LEU A 34 -6.29 -10.38 15.40
C LEU A 34 -4.97 -11.05 15.77
N ASN A 35 -5.02 -12.26 16.33
CA ASN A 35 -3.86 -12.98 16.83
C ASN A 35 -3.35 -14.06 15.85
N THR A 36 -3.97 -14.21 14.69
CA THR A 36 -3.56 -15.20 13.69
C THR A 36 -2.72 -14.53 12.61
N ASP A 37 -1.60 -15.15 12.26
CA ASP A 37 -0.79 -14.71 11.12
C ASP A 37 -1.63 -14.77 9.83
N PHE A 38 -1.48 -13.77 9.00
CA PHE A 38 -2.14 -13.71 7.72
C PHE A 38 -1.15 -13.51 6.57
N GLN A 39 -1.59 -13.89 5.41
CA GLN A 39 -0.89 -13.64 4.17
C GLN A 39 -1.49 -12.42 3.47
N VAL A 40 -0.67 -11.69 2.75
CA VAL A 40 -1.07 -10.52 1.98
C VAL A 40 -0.93 -10.84 0.49
N VAL A 41 -1.97 -10.57 -0.27
CA VAL A 41 -1.94 -10.71 -1.73
C VAL A 41 -0.93 -9.73 -2.32
N THR A 42 -0.01 -10.26 -3.13
CA THR A 42 1.04 -9.48 -3.82
C THR A 42 0.85 -9.41 -5.33
N SER A 43 -0.01 -10.27 -5.89
CA SER A 43 -0.37 -10.20 -7.30
C SER A 43 -1.20 -8.96 -7.60
N PRO A 44 -1.06 -8.36 -8.79
CA PRO A 44 -1.94 -7.26 -9.24
C PRO A 44 -3.42 -7.62 -9.18
N ILE A 45 -3.74 -8.88 -9.48
CA ILE A 45 -5.06 -9.49 -9.29
C ILE A 45 -4.82 -10.93 -8.81
N ALA A 46 -5.59 -11.36 -7.82
CA ALA A 46 -5.70 -12.74 -7.40
C ALA A 46 -7.15 -13.20 -7.46
N ALA A 47 -7.38 -14.50 -7.38
CA ALA A 47 -8.72 -15.04 -7.34
C ALA A 47 -8.83 -16.17 -6.31
N ILE A 48 -9.97 -16.24 -5.65
CA ILE A 48 -10.41 -17.38 -4.85
C ILE A 48 -11.56 -18.03 -5.61
N GLU A 49 -11.43 -19.30 -5.91
CA GLU A 49 -12.55 -20.09 -6.41
C GLU A 49 -13.34 -20.64 -5.21
N TYR A 50 -14.59 -20.22 -5.11
CA TYR A 50 -15.50 -20.63 -4.07
C TYR A 50 -16.86 -21.00 -4.70
N LEU A 51 -17.32 -22.22 -4.45
CA LEU A 51 -18.58 -22.76 -5.00
C LEU A 51 -18.71 -22.57 -6.52
N GLY A 52 -17.62 -22.79 -7.27
CA GLY A 52 -17.58 -22.64 -8.73
C GLY A 52 -17.65 -21.19 -9.23
N THR A 53 -17.45 -20.21 -8.34
CA THR A 53 -17.42 -18.79 -8.69
C THR A 53 -16.08 -18.18 -8.26
N ASN A 54 -15.51 -17.34 -9.11
CA ASN A 54 -14.29 -16.61 -8.80
C ASN A 54 -14.59 -15.32 -8.04
N LEU A 55 -13.98 -15.18 -6.86
CA LEU A 55 -13.90 -13.95 -6.09
C LEU A 55 -12.55 -13.31 -6.34
N TYR A 56 -12.53 -12.16 -6.99
CA TYR A 56 -11.28 -11.45 -7.27
C TYR A 56 -10.80 -10.67 -6.06
N LEU A 57 -9.50 -10.76 -5.81
CA LEU A 57 -8.80 -10.06 -4.74
C LEU A 57 -7.78 -9.09 -5.33
N LEU A 58 -7.71 -7.94 -4.71
CA LEU A 58 -6.72 -6.91 -5.05
C LEU A 58 -5.48 -7.02 -4.16
N PRO A 59 -4.34 -6.45 -4.58
CA PRO A 59 -3.13 -6.42 -3.77
C PRO A 59 -3.40 -5.79 -2.40
N GLY A 60 -2.74 -6.30 -1.37
CA GLY A 60 -2.97 -5.87 0.00
C GLY A 60 -4.16 -6.56 0.69
N SER A 61 -4.97 -7.35 -0.02
CA SER A 61 -6.01 -8.17 0.61
C SER A 61 -5.38 -9.18 1.56
N ARG A 62 -5.97 -9.33 2.75
CA ARG A 62 -5.49 -10.23 3.80
C ARG A 62 -6.20 -11.57 3.69
N LEU A 63 -5.42 -12.64 3.80
CA LEU A 63 -5.89 -14.01 3.71
C LEU A 63 -5.42 -14.80 4.94
N HIS A 64 -6.37 -15.27 5.72
CA HIS A 64 -6.15 -16.09 6.91
C HIS A 64 -6.36 -17.56 6.57
N PHE A 65 -5.47 -18.13 5.74
CA PHE A 65 -5.60 -19.53 5.29
C PHE A 65 -5.42 -20.58 6.39
N SER A 66 -4.81 -20.20 7.51
CA SER A 66 -4.55 -21.13 8.62
C SER A 66 -5.79 -21.46 9.44
N ASP A 67 -6.87 -20.69 9.29
CA ASP A 67 -8.11 -20.90 10.06
C ASP A 67 -9.34 -20.87 9.14
N LEU A 68 -9.43 -21.95 8.32
CA LEU A 68 -10.56 -22.16 7.41
C LEU A 68 -11.89 -22.29 8.17
N GLU A 69 -11.86 -22.71 9.45
CA GLU A 69 -13.05 -22.83 10.29
C GLU A 69 -13.65 -21.46 10.66
N LEU A 70 -12.83 -20.42 10.78
CA LEU A 70 -13.29 -19.04 11.04
C LEU A 70 -14.26 -18.53 9.98
N PHE A 71 -14.12 -19.00 8.75
CA PHE A 71 -14.94 -18.57 7.61
C PHE A 71 -16.02 -19.58 7.24
N ASN A 72 -16.16 -20.72 7.93
CA ASN A 72 -16.99 -21.84 7.50
C ASN A 72 -16.72 -22.29 6.06
N TRP A 73 -15.46 -22.18 5.64
CA TRP A 73 -15.05 -22.60 4.31
C TRP A 73 -14.70 -24.07 4.34
N GLN A 74 -15.75 -24.91 4.47
CA GLN A 74 -15.61 -26.37 4.52
C GLN A 74 -15.35 -26.98 3.14
N ASP A 75 -15.46 -26.18 2.08
CA ASP A 75 -15.30 -26.63 0.71
C ASP A 75 -13.88 -26.35 0.19
N HIS A 76 -13.47 -27.12 -0.83
CA HIS A 76 -12.19 -26.90 -1.50
C HIS A 76 -12.11 -25.48 -2.08
N ILE A 77 -11.14 -24.72 -1.62
CA ILE A 77 -10.88 -23.37 -2.10
C ILE A 77 -9.68 -23.42 -3.02
N GLY A 78 -9.88 -23.11 -4.30
CA GLY A 78 -8.80 -22.81 -5.22
C GLY A 78 -8.30 -21.39 -5.00
N PHE A 79 -6.99 -21.18 -4.95
CA PHE A 79 -6.38 -19.85 -4.94
C PHE A 79 -5.45 -19.70 -6.13
N THR A 80 -5.60 -18.61 -6.87
CA THR A 80 -4.73 -18.23 -7.98
C THR A 80 -4.14 -16.87 -7.70
N GLY A 81 -2.82 -16.77 -7.63
CA GLY A 81 -2.12 -15.53 -7.34
C GLY A 81 -0.85 -15.77 -6.54
N SER A 82 -0.24 -14.68 -6.05
CA SER A 82 0.92 -14.70 -5.17
C SER A 82 0.59 -14.03 -3.85
N VAL A 83 1.12 -14.59 -2.77
CA VAL A 83 0.97 -14.06 -1.42
C VAL A 83 2.32 -14.05 -0.71
N ARG A 84 2.41 -13.27 0.36
CA ARG A 84 3.53 -13.33 1.31
C ARG A 84 3.01 -13.24 2.74
N SER A 85 3.77 -13.80 3.68
CA SER A 85 3.46 -13.61 5.10
C SER A 85 3.61 -12.14 5.50
N HIS A 86 2.62 -11.61 6.19
CA HIS A 86 2.67 -10.24 6.73
C HIS A 86 3.73 -10.08 7.83
N ALA A 87 4.02 -11.14 8.57
CA ALA A 87 5.04 -11.14 9.63
C ALA A 87 6.47 -10.92 9.08
N LEU A 88 6.70 -11.22 7.80
CA LEU A 88 8.00 -11.06 7.17
C LEU A 88 8.11 -9.69 6.53
N LYS A 89 9.08 -8.89 6.96
CA LYS A 89 9.43 -7.64 6.29
C LYS A 89 10.21 -7.91 5.01
N ALA A 90 9.88 -7.19 3.97
CA ALA A 90 10.63 -7.20 2.71
C ALA A 90 12.01 -6.55 2.91
N ASP A 91 13.02 -7.04 2.22
CA ASP A 91 14.25 -6.29 2.02
C ASP A 91 14.07 -5.19 0.96
N ARG A 92 15.13 -4.43 0.69
CA ARG A 92 15.14 -3.31 -0.28
C ARG A 92 14.72 -3.75 -1.68
N SER A 93 15.29 -4.84 -2.16
CA SER A 93 14.99 -5.40 -3.49
C SER A 93 13.54 -5.83 -3.60
N GLN A 94 13.04 -6.53 -2.60
CA GLN A 94 11.65 -6.99 -2.54
C GLN A 94 10.64 -5.84 -2.48
N LEU A 95 10.97 -4.74 -1.76
CA LEU A 95 10.13 -3.54 -1.75
C LEU A 95 10.04 -2.92 -3.14
N ILE A 96 11.18 -2.81 -3.84
CA ILE A 96 11.24 -2.29 -5.21
C ILE A 96 10.43 -3.21 -6.14
N ASP A 97 10.56 -4.53 -6.03
CA ASP A 97 9.80 -5.50 -6.82
C ASP A 97 8.27 -5.36 -6.62
N VAL A 98 7.85 -5.02 -5.40
CA VAL A 98 6.44 -4.69 -5.15
C VAL A 98 6.05 -3.41 -5.86
N ALA A 99 6.85 -2.35 -5.76
CA ALA A 99 6.55 -1.04 -6.33
C ALA A 99 6.44 -1.09 -7.87
N ILE A 100 7.38 -1.75 -8.53
CA ILE A 100 7.46 -1.84 -10.00
C ILE A 100 6.19 -2.44 -10.63
N LYS A 101 5.49 -3.33 -9.92
CA LYS A 101 4.22 -3.92 -10.41
C LYS A 101 3.11 -2.88 -10.65
N TYR A 102 3.25 -1.67 -10.09
CA TYR A 102 2.29 -0.58 -10.23
C TYR A 102 2.66 0.44 -11.31
N VAL A 103 3.79 0.26 -12.00
CA VAL A 103 4.18 1.16 -13.09
C VAL A 103 3.07 1.21 -14.14
N ASN A 104 2.74 2.41 -14.59
CA ASN A 104 1.63 2.76 -15.47
C ASN A 104 0.23 2.71 -14.84
N ALA A 105 0.06 2.37 -13.56
CA ALA A 105 -1.21 2.55 -12.88
C ALA A 105 -1.64 4.03 -12.97
N PRO A 106 -2.86 4.34 -13.46
CA PRO A 106 -3.31 5.71 -13.60
C PRO A 106 -3.61 6.36 -12.24
N TYR A 107 -3.49 7.68 -12.17
CA TYR A 107 -3.94 8.42 -10.99
C TYR A 107 -5.46 8.34 -10.83
N GLN A 108 -5.88 8.03 -9.62
CA GLN A 108 -7.28 8.10 -9.20
C GLN A 108 -7.33 8.50 -7.72
N ALA A 109 -7.98 9.61 -7.41
CA ALA A 109 -8.15 10.05 -6.03
C ALA A 109 -8.81 8.95 -5.17
N GLY A 110 -8.15 8.60 -4.05
CA GLY A 110 -8.58 7.52 -3.18
C GLY A 110 -8.38 6.10 -3.71
N GLY A 111 -7.80 5.93 -4.90
CA GLY A 111 -7.54 4.62 -5.52
C GLY A 111 -6.44 3.84 -4.81
N ARG A 112 -6.60 2.50 -4.73
CA ARG A 112 -5.64 1.56 -4.10
C ARG A 112 -5.46 0.28 -4.93
N SER A 113 -5.42 0.41 -6.25
CA SER A 113 -5.26 -0.76 -7.14
C SER A 113 -4.51 -0.39 -8.41
N ILE A 114 -4.12 -1.39 -9.20
CA ILE A 114 -3.51 -1.17 -10.52
C ILE A 114 -4.45 -0.45 -11.51
N PHE A 115 -5.74 -0.43 -11.24
CA PHE A 115 -6.74 0.26 -12.07
C PHE A 115 -6.87 1.74 -11.74
N GLY A 116 -6.33 2.15 -10.60
CA GLY A 116 -6.24 3.53 -10.16
C GLY A 116 -5.59 3.62 -8.79
N LEU A 117 -4.62 4.51 -8.66
CA LEU A 117 -3.87 4.78 -7.44
C LEU A 117 -3.91 6.26 -7.08
N ASP A 118 -4.17 6.55 -5.83
CA ASP A 118 -3.82 7.83 -5.21
C ASP A 118 -2.35 7.80 -4.80
N GLU A 119 -1.67 8.93 -4.84
CA GLU A 119 -0.23 8.97 -4.55
C GLU A 119 0.09 8.45 -3.15
N LEU A 120 -0.49 9.05 -2.11
CA LEU A 120 -0.25 8.63 -0.73
C LEU A 120 -0.70 7.19 -0.50
N GLN A 121 -1.92 6.86 -0.92
CA GLN A 121 -2.49 5.52 -0.70
C GLN A 121 -1.78 4.43 -1.50
N GLY A 122 -1.18 4.77 -2.64
CA GLY A 122 -0.32 3.88 -3.41
C GLY A 122 0.95 3.53 -2.65
N PHE A 123 1.63 4.53 -2.09
CA PHE A 123 2.81 4.28 -1.25
C PHE A 123 2.45 3.52 0.02
N GLU A 124 1.37 3.90 0.72
CA GLU A 124 0.86 3.13 1.88
C GLU A 124 0.60 1.66 1.53
N LEU A 125 -0.01 1.38 0.38
CA LEU A 125 -0.28 0.03 -0.09
C LEU A 125 0.99 -0.76 -0.36
N ILE A 126 1.95 -0.18 -1.11
CA ILE A 126 3.23 -0.80 -1.44
C ILE A 126 3.99 -1.17 -0.17
N PHE A 127 4.08 -0.23 0.78
CA PHE A 127 4.77 -0.46 2.05
C PHE A 127 4.03 -1.50 2.91
N SER A 128 2.71 -1.48 2.95
CA SER A 128 1.91 -2.48 3.65
C SER A 128 2.11 -3.88 3.09
N ILE A 129 2.12 -4.04 1.76
CA ILE A 129 2.44 -5.31 1.11
C ILE A 129 3.85 -5.77 1.46
N ALA A 130 4.80 -4.85 1.57
CA ALA A 130 6.17 -5.13 1.98
C ALA A 130 6.33 -5.43 3.49
N GLY A 131 5.25 -5.36 4.29
CA GLY A 131 5.26 -5.65 5.72
C GLY A 131 5.64 -4.45 6.59
N TYR A 132 5.58 -3.23 6.06
CA TYR A 132 5.87 -2.00 6.78
C TYR A 132 4.57 -1.21 7.03
N SER A 133 4.39 -0.77 8.27
CA SER A 133 3.23 0.05 8.62
C SER A 133 3.47 1.50 8.20
N TRP A 134 2.55 2.01 7.40
CA TRP A 134 2.46 3.44 7.10
C TRP A 134 1.12 3.95 7.63
N LYS A 135 1.13 4.59 8.78
CA LYS A 135 -0.08 5.18 9.37
C LYS A 135 -0.32 6.57 8.77
N SER A 136 -1.56 6.86 8.47
CA SER A 136 -1.96 8.17 7.94
C SER A 136 -1.36 9.33 8.76
N GLY A 137 -0.68 10.24 8.08
CA GLY A 137 -0.01 11.39 8.70
C GLY A 137 1.38 11.12 9.31
N GLN A 138 1.84 9.86 9.31
CA GLN A 138 3.16 9.49 9.83
C GLN A 138 3.98 8.77 8.75
N ILE A 139 4.83 9.51 8.07
CA ILE A 139 5.72 8.93 7.06
C ILE A 139 6.69 7.96 7.75
N PRO A 140 6.80 6.70 7.28
CA PRO A 140 7.64 5.71 7.93
C PRO A 140 9.13 6.01 7.76
N GLY A 141 9.94 5.37 8.60
CA GLY A 141 11.39 5.43 8.52
C GLY A 141 12.02 6.59 9.28
N LYS A 142 13.35 6.55 9.38
CA LYS A 142 14.17 7.58 9.98
C LYS A 142 14.70 8.53 8.92
N LEU A 143 14.91 9.77 9.30
CA LEU A 143 15.63 10.73 8.46
C LEU A 143 17.07 10.25 8.25
N ILE A 144 17.53 10.36 7.03
CA ILE A 144 18.90 10.07 6.60
C ILE A 144 19.45 11.25 5.79
N ASP A 145 20.77 11.36 5.69
CA ASP A 145 21.37 12.35 4.82
C ASP A 145 21.14 11.99 3.34
N PRO A 146 20.94 12.99 2.46
CA PRO A 146 20.77 12.74 1.03
C PRO A 146 21.94 11.98 0.37
N GLU A 147 23.14 12.10 0.96
CA GLU A 147 24.34 11.38 0.48
C GLU A 147 24.33 9.88 0.83
N ASP A 148 23.54 9.48 1.84
CA ASP A 148 23.44 8.10 2.32
C ASP A 148 22.24 7.33 1.72
N VAL A 149 21.56 7.89 0.72
CA VAL A 149 20.38 7.30 0.11
C VAL A 149 20.72 6.02 -0.64
N LEU A 150 20.03 4.95 -0.32
CA LEU A 150 20.16 3.65 -0.96
C LEU A 150 18.84 3.23 -1.64
N PRO A 151 18.87 2.32 -2.64
CA PRO A 151 17.66 1.80 -3.26
C PRO A 151 16.62 1.34 -2.22
N GLY A 152 15.37 1.74 -2.39
CA GLY A 152 14.28 1.48 -1.44
C GLY A 152 14.05 2.58 -0.40
N ASP A 153 14.88 3.62 -0.37
CA ASP A 153 14.66 4.80 0.48
C ASP A 153 13.70 5.80 -0.19
N LEU A 154 13.10 6.67 0.61
CA LEU A 154 12.09 7.64 0.17
C LEU A 154 12.66 9.05 0.07
N PHE A 155 12.37 9.71 -1.03
CA PHE A 155 12.38 11.16 -1.15
C PHE A 155 10.99 11.71 -0.87
N ILE A 156 10.91 12.76 -0.06
CA ILE A 156 9.67 13.39 0.36
C ILE A 156 9.79 14.88 0.14
N PHE A 157 8.98 15.39 -0.77
CA PHE A 157 8.90 16.80 -1.05
C PHE A 157 7.66 17.39 -0.41
N LYS A 158 7.85 18.38 0.45
CA LYS A 158 6.77 19.08 1.17
C LYS A 158 6.64 20.51 0.68
N GLU A 159 5.51 20.84 0.13
CA GLU A 159 5.14 22.21 -0.28
C GLU A 159 4.31 22.82 0.85
N LEU A 160 4.96 23.68 1.64
CA LEU A 160 4.39 24.14 2.92
C LEU A 160 3.15 25.00 2.75
N GLU A 161 3.13 25.92 1.77
CA GLU A 161 2.00 26.81 1.52
C GLU A 161 0.75 26.03 1.07
N LYS A 162 0.90 25.07 0.17
CA LYS A 162 -0.20 24.25 -0.35
C LYS A 162 -0.53 23.04 0.51
N LYS A 163 0.30 22.76 1.51
CA LYS A 163 0.20 21.53 2.33
C LYS A 163 0.19 20.26 1.47
N GLN A 164 0.87 20.28 0.34
CA GLN A 164 1.04 19.13 -0.52
C GLN A 164 2.32 18.38 -0.18
N VAL A 165 2.24 17.06 -0.26
CA VAL A 165 3.40 16.19 -0.08
C VAL A 165 3.50 15.31 -1.31
N LYS A 166 4.70 15.22 -1.88
CA LYS A 166 5.04 14.36 -3.01
C LYS A 166 6.05 13.32 -2.56
N TYR A 167 5.92 12.13 -3.09
CA TYR A 167 6.76 11.00 -2.72
C TYR A 167 7.47 10.45 -3.94
N ALA A 168 8.71 10.01 -3.75
CA ALA A 168 9.40 9.17 -4.72
C ALA A 168 10.19 8.08 -3.99
N LEU A 169 10.16 6.86 -4.53
CA LEU A 169 10.97 5.75 -4.07
C LEU A 169 12.23 5.69 -4.92
N TYR A 170 13.39 5.74 -4.29
CA TYR A 170 14.66 5.61 -5.00
C TYR A 170 14.90 4.16 -5.41
N LEU A 171 15.18 3.95 -6.69
CA LEU A 171 15.40 2.62 -7.25
C LEU A 171 16.87 2.28 -7.41
N GLY A 172 17.77 3.27 -7.28
CA GLY A 172 19.18 3.18 -7.62
C GLY A 172 19.48 3.75 -9.00
N ALA A 173 20.76 3.93 -9.32
CA ALA A 173 21.21 4.43 -10.62
C ALA A 173 20.53 5.73 -11.08
N GLU A 174 20.29 6.65 -10.15
CA GLU A 174 19.60 7.92 -10.39
C GLU A 174 18.13 7.78 -10.85
N GLU A 175 17.51 6.59 -10.69
CA GLU A 175 16.12 6.36 -11.03
C GLU A 175 15.19 6.45 -9.81
N VAL A 176 13.98 6.97 -10.03
CA VAL A 176 12.93 7.08 -9.03
C VAL A 176 11.59 6.61 -9.55
N PHE A 177 10.85 5.95 -8.66
CA PHE A 177 9.45 5.58 -8.86
C PHE A 177 8.57 6.63 -8.19
N TRP A 178 7.67 7.26 -8.92
CA TRP A 178 6.85 8.34 -8.43
C TRP A 178 5.53 8.49 -9.21
N MET A 179 4.66 9.38 -8.77
CA MET A 179 3.36 9.62 -9.39
C MET A 179 3.22 11.05 -9.92
N ASP A 180 2.77 11.14 -11.17
CA ASP A 180 2.22 12.34 -11.79
C ASP A 180 0.73 12.09 -12.11
N ASN A 181 0.36 11.94 -13.38
CA ASN A 181 -0.96 11.46 -13.81
C ASN A 181 -1.06 9.92 -13.84
N ARG A 182 0.04 9.24 -13.65
CA ARG A 182 0.21 7.79 -13.48
C ARG A 182 1.50 7.52 -12.72
N ILE A 183 1.64 6.31 -12.23
CA ILE A 183 2.93 5.82 -11.70
C ILE A 183 3.93 5.67 -12.85
N LYS A 184 5.11 6.21 -12.66
CA LYS A 184 6.22 6.09 -13.61
C LYS A 184 7.57 5.89 -12.92
N VAL A 185 8.52 5.39 -13.68
CA VAL A 185 9.94 5.39 -13.35
C VAL A 185 10.61 6.40 -14.29
N SER A 186 11.43 7.26 -13.77
CA SER A 186 12.22 8.21 -14.53
C SER A 186 13.50 8.58 -13.80
N ASP A 187 14.38 9.31 -14.47
CA ASP A 187 15.56 9.88 -13.84
C ASP A 187 15.16 10.81 -12.69
N LEU A 188 15.96 10.85 -11.63
CA LEU A 188 15.78 11.75 -10.48
C LEU A 188 15.70 13.21 -10.93
N SER A 189 16.48 13.59 -11.93
CA SER A 189 16.47 14.94 -12.52
C SER A 189 15.12 15.34 -13.15
N GLU A 190 14.39 14.39 -13.73
CA GLU A 190 13.03 14.62 -14.25
C GLU A 190 12.05 14.90 -13.11
N TRP A 191 12.11 14.12 -12.05
CA TRP A 191 11.28 14.33 -10.87
C TRP A 191 11.58 15.67 -10.20
N GLU A 192 12.87 16.05 -10.06
CA GLU A 192 13.25 17.37 -9.54
C GLU A 192 12.75 18.50 -10.43
N ALA A 193 12.83 18.35 -11.75
CA ALA A 193 12.32 19.35 -12.69
C ALA A 193 10.80 19.52 -12.55
N PHE A 194 10.06 18.41 -12.36
CA PHE A 194 8.64 18.43 -12.07
C PHE A 194 8.33 19.22 -10.80
N LEU A 195 9.10 19.02 -9.73
CA LEU A 195 8.93 19.72 -8.47
C LEU A 195 9.25 21.22 -8.56
N ARG A 196 10.29 21.59 -9.33
CA ARG A 196 10.69 22.99 -9.55
C ARG A 196 9.63 23.84 -10.29
N ASN A 197 8.72 23.19 -11.00
CA ASN A 197 7.58 23.85 -11.62
C ASN A 197 6.54 24.33 -10.58
N SER A 198 6.68 23.92 -9.32
CA SER A 198 5.91 24.48 -8.22
C SER A 198 6.28 25.95 -8.02
N LYS A 199 5.27 26.81 -7.94
CA LYS A 199 5.45 28.27 -7.70
C LYS A 199 5.71 28.58 -6.22
N ASP A 200 5.67 27.58 -5.36
CA ASP A 200 5.87 27.75 -3.93
C ASP A 200 7.38 27.93 -3.62
N LYS A 201 7.68 28.92 -2.80
CA LYS A 201 9.05 29.25 -2.40
C LYS A 201 9.49 28.52 -1.12
N GLN A 202 8.54 27.95 -0.37
CA GLN A 202 8.82 27.23 0.87
C GLN A 202 8.63 25.73 0.65
N VAL A 203 9.71 25.08 0.26
CA VAL A 203 9.76 23.64 0.06
C VAL A 203 10.77 22.99 0.99
N VAL A 204 10.46 21.80 1.44
CA VAL A 204 11.37 20.96 2.22
C VAL A 204 11.51 19.62 1.52
N LEU A 205 12.75 19.23 1.26
CA LEU A 205 13.08 17.89 0.80
C LEU A 205 13.61 17.08 1.99
N GLU A 206 12.99 15.97 2.29
CA GLU A 206 13.44 15.00 3.29
C GLU A 206 13.79 13.68 2.61
N THR A 207 14.78 13.00 3.15
CA THR A 207 15.10 11.62 2.79
C THR A 207 14.90 10.72 3.98
N ARG A 208 14.26 9.55 3.77
CA ARG A 208 13.94 8.60 4.85
C ARG A 208 14.24 7.17 4.45
N SER A 209 14.78 6.41 5.40
CA SER A 209 14.99 4.97 5.28
C SER A 209 14.15 4.21 6.31
N ILE A 210 13.45 3.17 5.84
CA ILE A 210 12.77 2.19 6.71
C ILE A 210 13.67 1.04 7.12
N PHE A 211 14.88 0.99 6.55
CA PHE A 211 15.86 -0.10 6.75
C PHE A 211 16.99 0.28 7.72
N SER A 212 16.95 1.48 8.29
CA SER A 212 17.94 2.01 9.24
C SER A 212 17.52 1.85 10.70
#